data_1cb9659a4928fe431b93af2e870703a0
#
_entry.id   1cb9659a4928fe431b93af2e870703a0
#
_cell.length_a   1.000
_cell.length_b   1.000
_cell.length_c   1.000
_cell.angle_alpha   90.00
_cell.angle_beta   90.00
_cell.angle_gamma   90.00
#
_symmetry.space_group_name_H-M   'P 1'
#
loop_
_entity.id
_entity.type
_entity.pdbx_description
1 polymer ?
#
loop_
_entity_poly.entity_id
_entity_poly.type
_entity_poly.pdbx_seq_one_letter_code
_entity_poly.pdbx_strand_id
1 'polypeptide(L)'
;MSMEMASVATWTFLAEVPIPQDVLGVLVEGEQPYAAFKTMRDSAVFTSKRLIVRDAQGLTGRKVEIYSLPYSAINMWSTENAGTFDMNSEVELWTRAGHIKIKLGSQIDVRKIDRLISACVLISR
;
A
#
# COMPACT_ATOMS: atom_id res chain seq x y z
N MET A 1 2.84 -26.46 -15.43
CA MET A 1 1.95 -25.63 -14.65
C MET A 1 2.30 -24.17 -14.83
N SER A 2 1.31 -23.39 -15.02
CA SER A 2 1.55 -21.98 -15.16
C SER A 2 2.00 -21.39 -13.82
N MET A 3 3.11 -20.71 -13.88
CA MET A 3 3.59 -19.97 -12.72
C MET A 3 3.19 -18.51 -12.81
N GLU A 4 2.21 -18.26 -13.64
CA GLU A 4 1.72 -16.91 -13.76
C GLU A 4 1.17 -16.45 -12.42
N MET A 5 1.78 -15.43 -11.88
CA MET A 5 1.42 -14.94 -10.58
C MET A 5 0.26 -13.99 -10.72
N ALA A 6 -0.95 -14.51 -10.57
CA ALA A 6 -2.07 -13.62 -10.44
C ALA A 6 -1.83 -12.75 -9.20
N SER A 7 -2.25 -11.50 -9.26
CA SER A 7 -2.13 -10.63 -8.11
C SER A 7 -2.96 -11.19 -6.96
N VAL A 8 -2.34 -11.34 -5.78
CA VAL A 8 -3.09 -11.73 -4.59
C VAL A 8 -3.96 -10.59 -4.11
N ALA A 9 -3.57 -9.36 -4.44
CA ALA A 9 -4.36 -8.18 -4.10
C ALA A 9 -4.11 -7.10 -5.14
N THR A 10 -5.15 -6.32 -5.40
CA THR A 10 -5.05 -5.12 -6.20
C THR A 10 -5.68 -4.01 -5.38
N TRP A 11 -4.87 -3.01 -5.04
CA TRP A 11 -5.35 -1.87 -4.27
C TRP A 11 -5.31 -0.62 -5.14
N THR A 12 -6.13 0.36 -4.79
CA THR A 12 -6.11 1.66 -5.45
C THR A 12 -5.99 2.72 -4.37
N PHE A 13 -4.91 3.49 -4.43
CA PHE A 13 -4.72 4.62 -3.52
C PHE A 13 -5.19 5.86 -4.28
N LEU A 14 -6.20 6.53 -3.74
CA LEU A 14 -6.86 7.64 -4.43
C LEU A 14 -6.19 8.98 -4.14
N ALA A 15 -5.82 9.22 -2.90
CA ALA A 15 -5.24 10.49 -2.50
C ALA A 15 -4.54 10.32 -1.16
N GLU A 16 -3.55 11.16 -0.91
CA GLU A 16 -2.90 11.20 0.40
C GLU A 16 -3.82 11.90 1.39
N VAL A 17 -3.91 11.37 2.61
CA VAL A 17 -4.78 11.89 3.66
C VAL A 17 -4.02 11.91 4.98
N PRO A 18 -4.53 12.63 5.98
CA PRO A 18 -3.96 12.56 7.33
C PRO A 18 -4.08 11.15 7.89
N ILE A 19 -3.18 10.80 8.82
CA ILE A 19 -3.19 9.48 9.43
C ILE A 19 -4.50 9.27 10.17
N PRO A 20 -5.29 8.22 9.85
CA PRO A 20 -6.52 7.94 10.56
C PRO A 20 -6.25 7.59 12.02
N GLN A 21 -7.07 8.13 12.90
CA GLN A 21 -6.90 7.93 14.34
C GLN A 21 -7.00 6.46 14.74
N ASP A 22 -7.91 5.74 14.13
CA ASP A 22 -8.15 4.35 14.50
C ASP A 22 -7.03 3.42 14.07
N VAL A 23 -6.18 3.84 13.14
CA VAL A 23 -5.00 3.05 12.79
C VAL A 23 -3.99 3.06 13.93
N LEU A 24 -3.94 4.14 14.70
CA LEU A 24 -2.99 4.23 15.80
C LEU A 24 -3.18 3.12 16.83
N GLY A 25 -4.40 2.61 16.94
CA GLY A 25 -4.70 1.54 17.89
C GLY A 25 -4.15 0.18 17.50
N VAL A 26 -3.72 -0.02 16.25
CA VAL A 26 -3.17 -1.30 15.83
C VAL A 26 -1.65 -1.29 15.73
N LEU A 27 -1.01 -0.14 15.97
CA LEU A 27 0.43 -0.03 15.90
C LEU A 27 1.07 -0.68 17.13
N VAL A 28 2.22 -1.31 16.92
CA VAL A 28 2.98 -1.88 18.03
C VAL A 28 3.88 -0.82 18.62
N GLU A 29 4.44 -1.11 19.78
CA GLU A 29 5.33 -0.17 20.48
C GLU A 29 6.52 0.16 19.58
N GLY A 30 6.78 1.46 19.42
CA GLY A 30 7.89 1.93 18.59
C GLY A 30 7.57 2.05 17.11
N GLU A 31 6.39 1.62 16.69
CA GLU A 31 5.99 1.73 15.29
C GLU A 31 5.44 3.13 15.03
N GLN A 32 5.94 3.80 14.00
CA GLN A 32 5.56 5.17 13.65
C GLN A 32 4.83 5.20 12.32
N PRO A 33 3.69 5.88 12.24
CA PRO A 33 3.03 6.07 10.94
C PRO A 33 3.73 7.17 10.14
N TYR A 34 3.95 6.93 8.85
CA TYR A 34 4.64 7.88 8.00
C TYR A 34 3.71 8.61 7.06
N ALA A 35 2.80 7.88 6.41
CA ALA A 35 1.92 8.47 5.41
C ALA A 35 0.68 7.60 5.28
N ALA A 36 -0.44 8.22 4.95
CA ALA A 36 -1.70 7.52 4.76
C ALA A 36 -2.34 7.91 3.45
N PHE A 37 -3.08 6.98 2.88
CA PHE A 37 -3.76 7.17 1.61
C PHE A 37 -5.18 6.65 1.72
N LYS A 38 -6.11 7.39 1.12
CA LYS A 38 -7.47 6.92 0.98
C LYS A 38 -7.50 5.86 -0.12
N THR A 39 -8.18 4.76 0.13
CA THR A 39 -8.37 3.70 -0.87
C THR A 39 -9.85 3.63 -1.25
N MET A 40 -10.17 2.70 -2.16
CA MET A 40 -11.55 2.52 -2.57
C MET A 40 -12.43 2.06 -1.41
N ARG A 41 -11.85 1.35 -0.43
CA ARG A 41 -12.63 0.71 0.62
C ARG A 41 -12.34 1.24 2.01
N ASP A 42 -11.27 1.95 2.21
CA ASP A 42 -10.96 2.60 3.48
C ASP A 42 -9.66 3.36 3.36
N SER A 43 -8.56 2.75 3.82
CA SER A 43 -7.30 3.48 3.89
C SER A 43 -6.11 2.53 3.87
N ALA A 44 -4.95 3.10 3.57
CA ALA A 44 -3.67 2.41 3.63
C ALA A 44 -2.70 3.32 4.35
N VAL A 45 -1.85 2.73 5.21
CA VAL A 45 -0.89 3.49 5.99
C VAL A 45 0.47 2.84 5.90
N PHE A 46 1.47 3.62 5.50
CA PHE A 46 2.86 3.17 5.58
C PHE A 46 3.40 3.54 6.96
N THR A 47 3.92 2.55 7.67
CA THR A 47 4.54 2.79 8.96
C THR A 47 6.03 2.51 8.88
N SER A 48 6.72 2.62 10.01
CA SER A 48 8.14 2.29 10.08
C SER A 48 8.39 0.78 9.92
N LYS A 49 7.34 -0.06 10.00
CA LYS A 49 7.52 -1.51 10.02
C LYS A 49 6.74 -2.26 8.94
N ARG A 50 5.66 -1.69 8.44
CA ARG A 50 4.78 -2.42 7.53
C ARG A 50 3.89 -1.46 6.76
N LEU A 51 3.31 -1.98 5.69
CA LEU A 51 2.18 -1.34 5.03
C LEU A 51 0.92 -1.96 5.59
N ILE A 52 0.04 -1.13 6.13
CA ILE A 52 -1.25 -1.56 6.66
C ILE A 52 -2.31 -1.14 5.66
N VAL A 53 -3.13 -2.09 5.20
CA VAL A 53 -4.27 -1.77 4.34
C VAL A 53 -5.53 -2.20 5.06
N ARG A 54 -6.39 -1.24 5.31
CA ARG A 54 -7.65 -1.44 5.99
C ARG A 54 -8.75 -1.47 4.95
N ASP A 55 -9.55 -2.52 4.98
CA ASP A 55 -10.54 -2.81 3.96
C ASP A 55 -11.90 -3.01 4.61
N ALA A 56 -12.75 -1.98 4.54
CA ALA A 56 -14.10 -2.05 5.05
C ALA A 56 -14.97 -2.77 4.02
N GLN A 57 -15.63 -3.83 4.45
CA GLN A 57 -16.36 -4.70 3.54
C GLN A 57 -17.87 -4.63 3.81
N GLY A 58 -18.62 -4.97 2.77
CA GLY A 58 -20.06 -5.02 2.85
C GLY A 58 -20.70 -3.64 2.76
N LEU A 59 -22.02 -3.61 2.70
CA LEU A 59 -22.77 -2.37 2.54
C LEU A 59 -22.69 -1.48 3.77
N THR A 60 -22.54 -2.08 4.94
CA THR A 60 -22.51 -1.32 6.19
C THR A 60 -21.10 -0.96 6.63
N GLY A 61 -20.07 -1.54 6.01
CA GLY A 61 -18.71 -1.33 6.43
C GLY A 61 -18.37 -1.90 7.80
N ARG A 62 -19.22 -2.74 8.35
CA ARG A 62 -19.00 -3.31 9.68
C ARG A 62 -17.90 -4.35 9.70
N LYS A 63 -17.74 -5.06 8.60
CA LYS A 63 -16.72 -6.07 8.50
C LYS A 63 -15.47 -5.41 7.97
N VAL A 64 -14.43 -5.34 8.77
CA VAL A 64 -13.19 -4.69 8.40
C VAL A 64 -12.08 -5.70 8.43
N GLU A 65 -11.37 -5.80 7.31
CA GLU A 65 -10.20 -6.65 7.22
C GLU A 65 -8.96 -5.77 7.21
N ILE A 66 -7.97 -6.14 7.98
CA ILE A 66 -6.72 -5.39 8.05
C ILE A 66 -5.60 -6.27 7.55
N TYR A 67 -4.99 -5.84 6.45
CA TYR A 67 -3.80 -6.50 5.90
C TYR A 67 -2.57 -5.82 6.45
N SER A 68 -1.58 -6.61 6.84
CA SER A 68 -0.28 -6.09 7.23
C SER A 68 0.77 -6.73 6.36
N LEU A 69 1.51 -5.89 5.64
CA LEU A 69 2.59 -6.36 4.78
C LEU A 69 3.90 -5.88 5.37
N PRO A 70 4.63 -6.76 6.06
CA PRO A 70 5.95 -6.38 6.58
C PRO A 70 6.90 -6.10 5.41
N TYR A 71 7.73 -5.08 5.55
CA TYR A 71 8.63 -4.72 4.45
C TYR A 71 9.64 -5.81 4.15
N SER A 72 9.98 -6.63 5.14
CA SER A 72 10.89 -7.75 4.91
C SER A 72 10.32 -8.82 3.97
N ALA A 73 9.01 -8.79 3.73
CA ALA A 73 8.38 -9.72 2.80
C ALA A 73 8.45 -9.24 1.35
N ILE A 74 8.86 -8.01 1.11
CA ILE A 74 8.95 -7.45 -0.24
C ILE A 74 10.30 -7.79 -0.83
N ASN A 75 10.29 -8.54 -1.93
CA ASN A 75 11.50 -8.96 -2.61
C ASN A 75 11.92 -7.96 -3.69
N MET A 76 10.96 -7.39 -4.37
CA MET A 76 11.20 -6.47 -5.47
C MET A 76 9.98 -5.57 -5.60
N TRP A 77 10.20 -4.35 -6.07
CA TRP A 77 9.08 -3.46 -6.39
C TRP A 77 9.40 -2.66 -7.63
N SER A 78 8.35 -2.20 -8.31
CA SER A 78 8.51 -1.31 -9.45
C SER A 78 7.49 -0.20 -9.34
N THR A 79 7.84 0.95 -9.89
CA THR A 79 6.92 2.08 -9.99
C THR A 79 6.91 2.55 -11.43
N GLU A 80 5.71 2.82 -11.93
CA GLU A 80 5.53 3.27 -13.30
C GLU A 80 4.73 4.56 -13.26
N ASN A 81 5.33 5.62 -13.80
CA ASN A 81 4.62 6.89 -13.87
C ASN A 81 3.58 6.85 -14.97
N ALA A 82 2.59 7.74 -14.85
CA ALA A 82 1.55 7.86 -15.85
C ALA A 82 2.17 8.28 -17.17
N GLY A 83 1.72 7.66 -18.26
CA GLY A 83 2.11 8.08 -19.57
C GLY A 83 1.42 9.36 -19.96
N THR A 84 1.67 9.81 -21.20
CA THR A 84 1.13 11.09 -21.68
C THR A 84 -0.40 11.12 -21.61
N PHE A 85 -1.02 10.01 -21.93
CA PHE A 85 -2.47 9.93 -21.96
C PHE A 85 -3.06 9.13 -20.81
N ASP A 86 -2.22 8.51 -20.01
CA ASP A 86 -2.67 7.80 -18.83
C ASP A 86 -2.72 8.75 -17.66
N MET A 87 -3.77 8.64 -16.89
CA MET A 87 -3.94 9.50 -15.72
C MET A 87 -3.46 8.82 -14.43
N ASN A 88 -3.07 7.56 -14.52
CA ASN A 88 -2.76 6.77 -13.34
C ASN A 88 -1.34 6.21 -13.41
N SER A 89 -0.68 6.24 -12.27
CA SER A 89 0.59 5.55 -12.08
C SER A 89 0.33 4.21 -11.41
N GLU A 90 1.32 3.34 -11.41
CA GLU A 90 1.18 2.03 -10.79
C GLU A 90 2.42 1.67 -9.99
N VAL A 91 2.18 0.91 -8.94
CA VAL A 91 3.24 0.28 -8.15
C VAL A 91 2.97 -1.20 -8.14
N GLU A 92 4.03 -1.99 -8.32
CA GLU A 92 3.91 -3.43 -8.18
C GLU A 92 4.90 -3.90 -7.12
N LEU A 93 4.42 -4.79 -6.27
CA LEU A 93 5.22 -5.38 -5.20
C LEU A 93 5.25 -6.88 -5.42
N TRP A 94 6.46 -7.44 -5.44
CA TRP A 94 6.63 -8.90 -5.46
C TRP A 94 7.02 -9.31 -4.05
N THR A 95 6.14 -10.05 -3.40
CA THR A 95 6.32 -10.41 -2.00
C THR A 95 6.33 -11.92 -1.85
N ARG A 96 6.71 -12.37 -0.67
CA ARG A 96 6.65 -13.81 -0.37
C ARG A 96 5.22 -14.33 -0.37
N ALA A 97 4.24 -13.46 -0.14
CA ALA A 97 2.83 -13.85 -0.16
C ALA A 97 2.25 -13.82 -1.57
N GLY A 98 2.97 -13.23 -2.54
CA GLY A 98 2.51 -13.13 -3.91
C GLY A 98 2.68 -11.73 -4.44
N HIS A 99 2.13 -11.51 -5.61
CA HIS A 99 2.25 -10.25 -6.35
C HIS A 99 1.09 -9.33 -5.98
N ILE A 100 1.42 -8.08 -5.68
CA ILE A 100 0.44 -7.06 -5.30
C ILE A 100 0.58 -5.89 -6.25
N LYS A 101 -0.54 -5.43 -6.79
CA LYS A 101 -0.56 -4.27 -7.66
C LYS A 101 -1.28 -3.12 -6.95
N ILE A 102 -0.71 -1.93 -7.02
CA ILE A 102 -1.31 -0.73 -6.44
C ILE A 102 -1.44 0.31 -7.54
N LYS A 103 -2.68 0.70 -7.82
CA LYS A 103 -2.96 1.77 -8.75
C LYS A 103 -3.01 3.07 -7.97
N LEU A 104 -2.43 4.14 -8.54
CA LEU A 104 -2.35 5.41 -7.86
C LEU A 104 -3.24 6.42 -8.58
N GLY A 105 -4.00 7.17 -7.81
CA GLY A 105 -4.79 8.27 -8.36
C GLY A 105 -3.88 9.35 -8.95
N SER A 106 -4.45 10.17 -9.84
CA SER A 106 -3.66 11.13 -10.61
C SER A 106 -3.00 12.20 -9.75
N GLN A 107 -3.47 12.39 -8.51
CA GLN A 107 -2.92 13.40 -7.63
C GLN A 107 -1.77 12.89 -6.77
N ILE A 108 -1.48 11.59 -6.82
CA ILE A 108 -0.41 11.02 -6.03
C ILE A 108 0.88 11.03 -6.85
N ASP A 109 1.93 11.56 -6.26
CA ASP A 109 3.24 11.61 -6.89
C ASP A 109 3.89 10.22 -6.76
N VAL A 110 4.03 9.51 -7.88
CA VAL A 110 4.59 8.17 -7.87
C VAL A 110 6.02 8.17 -7.38
N ARG A 111 6.77 9.24 -7.57
CA ARG A 111 8.15 9.32 -7.11
C ARG A 111 8.22 9.40 -5.59
N LYS A 112 7.24 10.08 -4.98
CA LYS A 112 7.16 10.12 -3.53
C LYS A 112 6.88 8.72 -2.98
N ILE A 113 5.99 7.98 -3.64
CA ILE A 113 5.68 6.60 -3.23
C ILE A 113 6.92 5.73 -3.38
N ASP A 114 7.64 5.86 -4.48
CA ASP A 114 8.85 5.06 -4.69
C ASP A 114 9.90 5.35 -3.61
N ARG A 115 10.10 6.61 -3.27
CA ARG A 115 11.03 6.97 -2.20
C ARG A 115 10.57 6.42 -0.86
N LEU A 116 9.28 6.47 -0.61
CA LEU A 116 8.72 5.96 0.64
C LEU A 116 8.94 4.45 0.75
N ILE A 117 8.61 3.71 -0.30
CA ILE A 117 8.79 2.25 -0.30
C ILE A 117 10.27 1.91 -0.18
N SER A 118 11.11 2.61 -0.93
CA SER A 118 12.55 2.37 -0.89
C SER A 118 13.12 2.57 0.52
N ALA A 119 12.73 3.68 1.16
CA ALA A 119 13.17 3.95 2.52
C ALA A 119 12.68 2.86 3.47
N CYS A 120 11.41 2.49 3.36
CA CYS A 120 10.83 1.50 4.26
C CYS A 120 11.46 0.13 4.07
N VAL A 121 11.62 -0.32 2.82
CA VAL A 121 12.13 -1.66 2.57
C VAL A 121 13.63 -1.74 2.86
N LEU A 122 14.39 -0.75 2.42
CA LEU A 122 15.85 -0.83 2.52
C LEU A 122 16.35 -0.54 3.92
N ILE A 123 15.68 0.33 4.66
CA ILE A 123 16.10 0.67 6.02
C ILE A 123 15.65 -0.37 7.03
N SER A 124 14.50 -1.01 6.78
CA SER A 124 13.94 -1.96 7.74
C SER A 124 14.69 -3.28 7.78
N ARG A 125 15.67 -3.47 6.91
CA ARG A 125 16.41 -4.73 6.86
C ARG A 125 17.60 -4.79 7.81
#